data_11f285bd37d0d0d30952dd76ab76b0f2
#
_entry.id   11f285bd37d0d0d30952dd76ab76b0f2
#
_cell.length_a   1.000
_cell.length_b   1.000
_cell.length_c   1.000
_cell.angle_alpha   90.00
_cell.angle_beta   90.00
_cell.angle_gamma   90.00
#
_symmetry.space_group_name_H-M   'P 1'
#
loop_
_entity.id
_entity.type
_entity.pdbx_description
1 polymer ?
#
loop_
_entity_poly.entity_id
_entity_poly.type
_entity_poly.pdbx_seq_one_letter_code
_entity_poly.pdbx_strand_id
1 'polypeptide(L)'
;WKPFFISSLFQEPKRGKRIVNENHIKGNTPLVSSAGDNNGVTAFIGNKEKVRIYEKCLSIANGGASAGRTFYEPFEFIASDHITHCKNEILTENQYLALASLLSGKLPEKYSFSREITDYRISREKIMLPVDEDGEPDFEFLEKYVETKRNYLINEYTEYAKQKIQSITYKEIESIENKDWESFPFVKVFKIKGGFYNKKPPIESNGNIPFIGATENNNGITEFYTMENIEENSKTGALPNEAIEKKIFEGNCICVTNNGSVGFAYYQPYRFTCSHDVNPLYANGYSMNEYLAQFLIGAIEKQKVCFAYVRKWRPKRMVKSKILLPVNKQGDPDYE
;
A
#
# COMPACT_ATOMS: atom_id res chain seq x y z
N TRP A 1 -29.99 8.74 -12.63
CA TRP A 1 -28.74 9.48 -12.36
C TRP A 1 -28.78 10.81 -13.11
N LYS A 2 -28.46 11.90 -12.41
CA LYS A 2 -28.34 13.24 -12.97
C LYS A 2 -27.05 13.94 -12.57
N PRO A 3 -26.56 14.93 -13.33
CA PRO A 3 -25.38 15.70 -13.00
C PRO A 3 -25.72 16.86 -12.04
N PHE A 4 -25.02 16.94 -10.89
CA PHE A 4 -25.14 18.03 -9.92
C PHE A 4 -23.82 18.78 -9.80
N PHE A 5 -23.88 20.10 -9.65
CA PHE A 5 -22.68 20.89 -9.38
C PHE A 5 -22.16 20.64 -7.96
N ILE A 6 -20.85 20.58 -7.80
CA ILE A 6 -20.24 20.44 -6.45
C ILE A 6 -20.64 21.60 -5.56
N SER A 7 -20.77 22.81 -6.11
CA SER A 7 -21.25 24.01 -5.39
C SER A 7 -22.70 23.91 -4.88
N SER A 8 -23.54 23.03 -5.44
CA SER A 8 -24.89 22.80 -4.92
C SER A 8 -24.95 21.74 -3.82
N LEU A 9 -23.90 20.91 -3.69
CA LEU A 9 -23.84 19.81 -2.73
C LEU A 9 -23.07 20.17 -1.46
N PHE A 10 -22.13 21.11 -1.57
CA PHE A 10 -21.23 21.48 -0.49
C PHE A 10 -21.21 22.98 -0.25
N GLN A 11 -20.88 23.38 0.95
CA GLN A 11 -20.49 24.77 1.25
C GLN A 11 -19.32 25.18 0.35
N GLU A 12 -19.03 26.50 0.30
CA GLU A 12 -17.96 27.02 -0.56
C GLU A 12 -16.64 26.27 -0.34
N PRO A 13 -16.13 25.55 -1.36
CA PRO A 13 -14.85 24.84 -1.26
C PRO A 13 -13.71 25.81 -1.01
N LYS A 14 -12.81 25.49 -0.07
CA LYS A 14 -11.65 26.33 0.25
C LYS A 14 -10.38 25.52 0.35
N ARG A 15 -9.30 26.05 -0.23
CA ARG A 15 -7.96 25.49 -0.06
C ARG A 15 -7.49 25.58 1.40
N GLY A 16 -6.61 24.67 1.78
CA GLY A 16 -5.78 24.78 2.95
C GLY A 16 -4.76 25.93 2.85
N LYS A 17 -3.75 25.91 3.68
CA LYS A 17 -2.72 26.96 3.74
C LYS A 17 -1.34 26.34 3.70
N ARG A 18 -0.43 26.97 2.93
CA ARG A 18 0.94 26.52 2.80
C ARG A 18 1.65 26.54 4.15
N ILE A 19 2.27 25.41 4.48
CA ILE A 19 3.19 25.26 5.59
C ILE A 19 4.41 24.48 5.09
N VAL A 20 5.60 24.97 5.35
CA VAL A 20 6.86 24.31 4.96
C VAL A 20 7.38 23.47 6.13
N ASN A 21 8.15 22.44 5.83
CA ASN A 21 8.59 21.47 6.83
C ASN A 21 9.37 22.10 8.01
N GLU A 22 10.16 23.14 7.73
CA GLU A 22 10.93 23.85 8.76
C GLU A 22 10.03 24.54 9.80
N ASN A 23 8.77 24.79 9.46
CA ASN A 23 7.78 25.43 10.35
C ASN A 23 6.87 24.43 11.05
N HIS A 24 7.10 23.11 10.88
CA HIS A 24 6.32 22.10 11.57
C HIS A 24 6.66 22.11 13.06
N ILE A 25 5.65 22.25 13.90
CA ILE A 25 5.73 22.06 15.35
C ILE A 25 5.33 20.60 15.64
N LYS A 26 6.08 19.91 16.48
CA LYS A 26 5.74 18.55 16.87
C LYS A 26 4.35 18.48 17.52
N GLY A 27 3.50 17.57 17.08
CA GLY A 27 2.13 17.42 17.61
C GLY A 27 1.42 16.19 17.03
N ASN A 28 0.12 16.08 17.29
CA ASN A 28 -0.69 14.90 16.96
C ASN A 28 -1.82 15.20 15.96
N THR A 29 -1.91 16.43 15.44
CA THR A 29 -2.92 16.76 14.43
C THR A 29 -2.44 16.31 13.05
N PRO A 30 -3.19 15.49 12.31
CA PRO A 30 -2.83 15.09 10.96
C PRO A 30 -2.64 16.30 10.04
N LEU A 31 -1.55 16.31 9.28
CA LEU A 31 -1.35 17.21 8.15
C LEU A 31 -1.75 16.47 6.87
N VAL A 32 -2.81 16.92 6.23
CA VAL A 32 -3.31 16.37 4.97
C VAL A 32 -2.75 17.19 3.80
N SER A 33 -2.16 16.50 2.84
CA SER A 33 -1.56 17.06 1.64
C SER A 33 -1.88 16.21 0.40
N SER A 34 -1.37 16.61 -0.77
CA SER A 34 -1.64 15.93 -2.04
C SER A 34 -0.89 14.60 -2.12
N ALA A 35 -1.32 13.63 -1.32
CA ALA A 35 -0.89 12.23 -1.38
C ALA A 35 -2.04 11.35 -1.85
N GLY A 36 -1.72 10.20 -2.47
CA GLY A 36 -2.71 9.29 -3.04
C GLY A 36 -3.13 8.15 -2.11
N ASP A 37 -2.49 8.03 -0.95
CA ASP A 37 -2.65 6.99 0.06
C ASP A 37 -2.80 7.59 1.46
N ASN A 38 -3.06 6.73 2.47
CA ASN A 38 -3.19 7.10 3.88
C ASN A 38 -4.12 8.31 4.13
N ASN A 39 -5.24 8.43 3.41
CA ASN A 39 -6.13 9.59 3.42
C ASN A 39 -5.41 10.93 3.21
N GLY A 40 -4.32 10.94 2.43
CA GLY A 40 -3.54 12.15 2.23
C GLY A 40 -2.73 12.63 3.45
N VAL A 41 -2.73 11.89 4.56
CA VAL A 41 -1.96 12.23 5.77
C VAL A 41 -0.47 12.02 5.50
N THR A 42 0.29 13.12 5.57
CA THR A 42 1.75 13.12 5.29
C THR A 42 2.60 13.33 6.54
N ALA A 43 2.04 13.89 7.61
CA ALA A 43 2.72 14.12 8.87
C ALA A 43 1.72 14.31 10.02
N PHE A 44 2.24 14.37 11.25
CA PHE A 44 1.48 14.81 12.43
C PHE A 44 2.17 16.03 13.02
N ILE A 45 1.44 17.15 13.14
CA ILE A 45 1.98 18.43 13.58
C ILE A 45 1.10 19.09 14.64
N GLY A 46 1.64 20.09 15.36
CA GLY A 46 0.97 20.78 16.44
C GLY A 46 0.70 22.28 16.15
N ASN A 47 0.82 22.69 14.91
CA ASN A 47 0.61 24.10 14.51
C ASN A 47 -0.85 24.51 14.72
N LYS A 48 -1.08 25.67 15.38
CA LYS A 48 -2.40 26.25 15.57
C LYS A 48 -2.58 27.58 14.86
N GLU A 49 -1.48 28.28 14.63
CA GLU A 49 -1.47 29.58 13.96
C GLU A 49 -1.07 29.47 12.50
N LYS A 50 -1.61 30.36 11.67
CA LYS A 50 -1.33 30.45 10.22
C LYS A 50 -1.64 29.18 9.43
N VAL A 51 -2.45 28.27 9.98
CA VAL A 51 -2.96 27.06 9.33
C VAL A 51 -4.47 27.16 9.11
N ARG A 52 -5.03 26.25 8.35
CA ARG A 52 -6.48 26.01 8.25
C ARG A 52 -6.78 24.61 8.74
N ILE A 53 -7.69 24.54 9.69
CA ILE A 53 -8.10 23.30 10.33
C ILE A 53 -9.52 22.99 9.89
N TYR A 54 -9.77 21.75 9.52
CA TYR A 54 -11.06 21.24 9.08
C TYR A 54 -11.33 19.90 9.75
N GLU A 55 -12.58 19.49 9.76
CA GLU A 55 -13.03 18.19 10.27
C GLU A 55 -14.33 17.77 9.58
N LYS A 56 -14.60 16.47 9.54
CA LYS A 56 -15.83 15.87 9.00
C LYS A 56 -16.20 16.43 7.63
N CYS A 57 -15.26 16.32 6.71
CA CYS A 57 -15.41 16.84 5.36
C CYS A 57 -14.61 16.01 4.35
N LEU A 58 -14.79 16.27 3.06
CA LEU A 58 -13.92 15.72 2.03
C LEU A 58 -12.64 16.55 1.93
N SER A 59 -11.52 15.88 1.76
CA SER A 59 -10.25 16.43 1.31
C SER A 59 -10.02 16.04 -0.16
N ILE A 60 -9.74 17.01 -1.02
CA ILE A 60 -9.48 16.80 -2.45
C ILE A 60 -8.06 17.25 -2.76
N ALA A 61 -7.22 16.34 -3.27
CA ALA A 61 -5.88 16.66 -3.71
C ALA A 61 -5.90 17.54 -4.97
N ASN A 62 -5.28 18.71 -4.91
CA ASN A 62 -5.40 19.74 -5.96
C ASN A 62 -4.49 19.53 -7.16
N GLY A 63 -3.35 18.85 -6.99
CA GLY A 63 -2.35 18.76 -8.03
C GLY A 63 -1.39 17.57 -7.82
N GLY A 64 -0.40 17.49 -8.69
CA GLY A 64 0.57 16.41 -8.66
C GLY A 64 0.04 15.10 -9.24
N ALA A 65 0.70 14.00 -8.92
CA ALA A 65 0.31 12.65 -9.34
C ALA A 65 -1.02 12.20 -8.69
N SER A 66 -1.40 12.81 -7.58
CA SER A 66 -2.62 12.48 -6.82
C SER A 66 -3.78 13.45 -7.10
N ALA A 67 -3.66 14.34 -8.11
CA ALA A 67 -4.70 15.30 -8.44
C ALA A 67 -6.08 14.63 -8.57
N GLY A 68 -7.08 15.14 -7.85
CA GLY A 68 -8.44 14.60 -7.84
C GLY A 68 -8.69 13.44 -6.88
N ARG A 69 -7.66 12.86 -6.24
CA ARG A 69 -7.89 11.91 -5.15
C ARG A 69 -8.65 12.60 -4.04
N THR A 70 -9.70 11.95 -3.58
CA THR A 70 -10.65 12.51 -2.62
C THR A 70 -10.85 11.53 -1.48
N PHE A 71 -10.72 12.02 -0.24
CA PHE A 71 -10.92 11.21 0.95
C PHE A 71 -11.94 11.88 1.88
N TYR A 72 -12.63 11.07 2.69
CA TYR A 72 -13.40 11.56 3.82
C TYR A 72 -12.54 11.58 5.06
N GLU A 73 -12.48 12.75 5.73
CA GLU A 73 -11.72 12.97 6.93
C GLU A 73 -12.67 13.09 8.13
N PRO A 74 -12.87 12.00 8.91
CA PRO A 74 -13.76 12.04 10.08
C PRO A 74 -13.18 12.80 11.27
N PHE A 75 -11.89 13.11 11.24
CA PHE A 75 -11.10 13.74 12.30
C PHE A 75 -10.71 15.18 11.96
N GLU A 76 -10.28 15.93 13.00
CA GLU A 76 -9.67 17.23 12.81
C GLU A 76 -8.30 17.11 12.13
N PHE A 77 -8.05 17.91 11.09
CA PHE A 77 -6.79 17.92 10.36
C PHE A 77 -6.39 19.33 9.90
N ILE A 78 -5.09 19.52 9.72
CA ILE A 78 -4.52 20.71 9.10
C ILE A 78 -4.42 20.45 7.59
N ALA A 79 -5.02 21.32 6.78
CA ALA A 79 -4.96 21.22 5.33
C ALA A 79 -3.80 22.04 4.75
N SER A 80 -2.95 21.41 3.94
CA SER A 80 -1.96 22.11 3.13
C SER A 80 -2.63 22.91 1.99
N ASP A 81 -1.91 23.79 1.34
CA ASP A 81 -2.37 24.53 0.16
C ASP A 81 -2.61 23.63 -1.07
N HIS A 82 -2.21 22.37 -1.00
CA HIS A 82 -2.48 21.37 -2.03
C HIS A 82 -3.78 20.57 -1.80
N ILE A 83 -4.58 20.95 -0.81
CA ILE A 83 -5.87 20.33 -0.49
C ILE A 83 -6.98 21.37 -0.56
N THR A 84 -8.09 21.02 -1.21
CA THR A 84 -9.37 21.73 -1.10
C THR A 84 -10.33 20.88 -0.28
N HIS A 85 -10.95 21.47 0.77
CA HIS A 85 -12.00 20.82 1.52
C HIS A 85 -13.37 21.09 0.92
N CYS A 86 -14.27 20.11 1.04
CA CYS A 86 -15.69 20.25 0.73
C CYS A 86 -16.50 19.74 1.91
N LYS A 87 -17.30 20.63 2.53
CA LYS A 87 -18.11 20.33 3.72
C LYS A 87 -19.60 20.50 3.46
N ASN A 88 -20.38 19.60 4.01
CA ASN A 88 -21.84 19.71 4.14
C ASN A 88 -22.23 19.06 5.46
N GLU A 89 -22.74 19.85 6.41
CA GLU A 89 -22.99 19.41 7.79
C GLU A 89 -24.16 18.44 7.95
N ILE A 90 -24.96 18.26 6.90
CA ILE A 90 -26.12 17.36 6.90
C ILE A 90 -25.72 15.93 6.51
N LEU A 91 -24.62 15.78 5.73
CA LEU A 91 -24.22 14.48 5.22
C LEU A 91 -23.66 13.56 6.30
N THR A 92 -24.06 12.30 6.23
CA THR A 92 -23.52 11.22 7.06
C THR A 92 -22.16 10.76 6.58
N GLU A 93 -21.44 9.96 7.40
CA GLU A 93 -20.18 9.33 7.03
C GLU A 93 -20.32 8.49 5.76
N ASN A 94 -21.35 7.65 5.66
CA ASN A 94 -21.53 6.78 4.49
C ASN A 94 -21.80 7.58 3.21
N GLN A 95 -22.55 8.66 3.31
CA GLN A 95 -22.79 9.57 2.18
C GLN A 95 -21.48 10.25 1.74
N TYR A 96 -20.65 10.70 2.68
CA TYR A 96 -19.32 11.22 2.37
C TYR A 96 -18.42 10.19 1.70
N LEU A 97 -18.42 8.94 2.17
CA LEU A 97 -17.64 7.85 1.56
C LEU A 97 -18.08 7.56 0.12
N ALA A 98 -19.39 7.57 -0.12
CA ALA A 98 -19.94 7.43 -1.48
C ALA A 98 -19.46 8.56 -2.39
N LEU A 99 -19.58 9.82 -1.93
CA LEU A 99 -19.16 11.00 -2.71
C LEU A 99 -17.63 11.01 -2.92
N ALA A 100 -16.85 10.64 -1.93
CA ALA A 100 -15.39 10.51 -2.06
C ALA A 100 -15.01 9.50 -3.16
N SER A 101 -15.67 8.34 -3.18
CA SER A 101 -15.47 7.31 -4.20
C SER A 101 -15.80 7.80 -5.60
N LEU A 102 -16.95 8.44 -5.77
CA LEU A 102 -17.40 8.98 -7.06
C LEU A 102 -16.48 10.09 -7.57
N LEU A 103 -16.04 11.00 -6.70
CA LEU A 103 -15.11 12.08 -7.04
C LEU A 103 -13.71 11.52 -7.38
N SER A 104 -13.21 10.59 -6.59
CA SER A 104 -11.93 9.92 -6.87
C SER A 104 -11.92 9.12 -8.17
N GLY A 105 -13.07 8.62 -8.61
CA GLY A 105 -13.20 7.95 -9.91
C GLY A 105 -13.23 8.91 -11.09
N LYS A 106 -13.62 10.18 -10.88
CA LYS A 106 -13.84 11.13 -11.97
C LYS A 106 -12.80 12.24 -12.09
N LEU A 107 -12.38 12.82 -10.98
CA LEU A 107 -11.51 14.01 -11.01
C LEU A 107 -10.11 13.72 -11.58
N PRO A 108 -9.46 12.57 -11.28
CA PRO A 108 -8.14 12.26 -11.84
C PRO A 108 -8.10 12.15 -13.36
N GLU A 109 -9.22 11.89 -14.03
CA GLU A 109 -9.33 11.88 -15.49
C GLU A 109 -9.17 13.28 -16.09
N LYS A 110 -9.49 14.34 -15.32
CA LYS A 110 -9.52 15.73 -15.78
C LYS A 110 -8.39 16.59 -15.25
N TYR A 111 -7.78 16.20 -14.13
CA TYR A 111 -6.80 16.98 -13.39
C TYR A 111 -5.48 16.25 -13.25
N SER A 112 -4.39 17.02 -13.31
CA SER A 112 -3.02 16.50 -13.30
C SER A 112 -2.04 17.60 -12.90
N PHE A 113 -0.74 17.35 -13.02
CA PHE A 113 0.32 18.38 -12.85
C PHE A 113 0.12 19.63 -13.71
N SER A 114 -0.34 19.47 -14.94
CA SER A 114 -0.55 20.59 -15.89
C SER A 114 -1.90 21.27 -15.71
N ARG A 115 -2.82 20.68 -14.96
CA ARG A 115 -4.16 21.21 -14.73
C ARG A 115 -4.59 20.97 -13.29
N GLU A 116 -4.19 21.86 -12.40
CA GLU A 116 -4.57 21.79 -10.99
C GLU A 116 -6.05 22.12 -10.75
N ILE A 117 -6.61 21.52 -9.69
CA ILE A 117 -7.91 21.90 -9.12
C ILE A 117 -7.75 23.25 -8.41
N THR A 118 -8.62 24.20 -8.73
CA THR A 118 -8.78 25.48 -8.01
C THR A 118 -10.17 25.53 -7.39
N ASP A 119 -10.37 26.37 -6.36
CA ASP A 119 -11.66 26.55 -5.72
C ASP A 119 -12.75 26.91 -6.76
N TYR A 120 -12.39 27.75 -7.73
CA TYR A 120 -13.27 28.11 -8.87
C TYR A 120 -13.57 26.92 -9.79
N ARG A 121 -12.59 26.09 -10.10
CA ARG A 121 -12.79 24.93 -10.99
C ARG A 121 -13.64 23.85 -10.31
N ILE A 122 -13.34 23.54 -9.06
CA ILE A 122 -14.06 22.47 -8.34
C ILE A 122 -15.52 22.85 -8.09
N SER A 123 -15.84 24.11 -7.78
CA SER A 123 -17.21 24.56 -7.59
C SER A 123 -18.10 24.38 -8.83
N ARG A 124 -17.49 24.38 -10.02
CA ARG A 124 -18.18 24.21 -11.32
C ARG A 124 -18.13 22.80 -11.87
N GLU A 125 -17.44 21.89 -11.19
CA GLU A 125 -17.48 20.48 -11.57
C GLU A 125 -18.84 19.87 -11.26
N LYS A 126 -19.19 18.86 -12.08
CA LYS A 126 -20.42 18.12 -11.90
C LYS A 126 -20.09 16.67 -11.55
N ILE A 127 -20.84 16.14 -10.62
CA ILE A 127 -20.83 14.73 -10.25
C ILE A 127 -22.17 14.10 -10.61
N MET A 128 -22.16 12.88 -11.12
CA MET A 128 -23.36 12.09 -11.37
C MET A 128 -23.84 11.46 -10.07
N LEU A 129 -25.07 11.74 -9.66
CA LEU A 129 -25.69 11.15 -8.47
C LEU A 129 -26.99 10.43 -8.83
N PRO A 130 -27.36 9.38 -8.08
CA PRO A 130 -28.71 8.85 -8.13
C PRO A 130 -29.71 9.94 -7.73
N VAL A 131 -30.89 9.88 -8.25
CA VAL A 131 -31.98 10.84 -7.94
C VAL A 131 -33.18 10.11 -7.40
N ASP A 132 -33.87 10.78 -6.48
CA ASP A 132 -35.18 10.40 -5.98
C ASP A 132 -36.31 10.68 -7.00
N GLU A 133 -37.58 10.53 -6.57
CA GLU A 133 -38.76 10.74 -7.42
C GLU A 133 -38.93 12.22 -7.84
N ASP A 134 -38.44 13.16 -7.02
CA ASP A 134 -38.45 14.59 -7.28
C ASP A 134 -37.29 15.04 -8.18
N GLY A 135 -36.35 14.16 -8.41
CA GLY A 135 -35.16 14.41 -9.24
C GLY A 135 -34.02 15.11 -8.51
N GLU A 136 -34.08 15.15 -7.19
CA GLU A 136 -33.00 15.62 -6.28
C GLU A 136 -32.04 14.49 -5.96
N PRO A 137 -30.82 14.78 -5.39
CA PRO A 137 -29.86 13.75 -5.04
C PRO A 137 -30.41 12.77 -4.00
N ASP A 138 -30.46 11.48 -4.35
CA ASP A 138 -30.92 10.42 -3.46
C ASP A 138 -29.80 10.02 -2.47
N PHE A 139 -29.67 10.79 -1.40
CA PHE A 139 -28.70 10.52 -0.33
C PHE A 139 -29.07 9.30 0.51
N GLU A 140 -30.36 8.92 0.58
CA GLU A 140 -30.80 7.71 1.28
C GLU A 140 -30.30 6.46 0.54
N PHE A 141 -30.38 6.45 -0.79
CA PHE A 141 -29.80 5.39 -1.60
C PHE A 141 -28.27 5.27 -1.37
N LEU A 142 -27.55 6.40 -1.36
CA LEU A 142 -26.09 6.39 -1.13
C LEU A 142 -25.74 5.83 0.26
N GLU A 143 -26.51 6.20 1.29
CA GLU A 143 -26.37 5.67 2.66
C GLU A 143 -26.49 4.15 2.68
N LYS A 144 -27.62 3.63 2.17
CA LYS A 144 -27.92 2.20 2.16
C LYS A 144 -26.93 1.41 1.29
N TYR A 145 -26.48 1.99 0.19
CA TYR A 145 -25.49 1.35 -0.69
C TYR A 145 -24.16 1.13 0.04
N VAL A 146 -23.64 2.17 0.69
CA VAL A 146 -22.37 2.05 1.43
C VAL A 146 -22.52 1.12 2.62
N GLU A 147 -23.60 1.21 3.39
CA GLU A 147 -23.89 0.30 4.50
C GLU A 147 -23.92 -1.16 4.05
N THR A 148 -24.62 -1.45 2.95
CA THR A 148 -24.69 -2.80 2.37
C THR A 148 -23.30 -3.31 1.98
N LYS A 149 -22.48 -2.49 1.33
CA LYS A 149 -21.12 -2.85 0.94
C LYS A 149 -20.21 -3.07 2.16
N ARG A 150 -20.31 -2.21 3.16
CA ARG A 150 -19.56 -2.34 4.42
C ARG A 150 -19.91 -3.66 5.14
N ASN A 151 -21.20 -3.97 5.27
CA ASN A 151 -21.68 -5.19 5.90
C ASN A 151 -21.22 -6.45 5.14
N TYR A 152 -21.27 -6.41 3.82
CA TYR A 152 -20.74 -7.48 2.98
C TYR A 152 -19.24 -7.73 3.27
N LEU A 153 -18.42 -6.69 3.24
CA LEU A 153 -16.98 -6.80 3.49
C LEU A 153 -16.66 -7.27 4.91
N ILE A 154 -17.42 -6.79 5.92
CA ILE A 154 -17.26 -7.24 7.31
C ILE A 154 -17.60 -8.72 7.44
N ASN A 155 -18.67 -9.18 6.81
CA ASN A 155 -19.05 -10.60 6.83
C ASN A 155 -18.00 -11.48 6.17
N GLU A 156 -17.54 -11.13 4.98
CA GLU A 156 -16.46 -11.82 4.26
C GLU A 156 -15.19 -11.93 5.13
N TYR A 157 -14.77 -10.81 5.71
CA TYR A 157 -13.59 -10.80 6.59
C TYR A 157 -13.81 -11.62 7.86
N THR A 158 -15.00 -11.57 8.45
CA THR A 158 -15.33 -12.34 9.65
C THR A 158 -15.26 -13.83 9.39
N GLU A 159 -15.81 -14.30 8.27
CA GLU A 159 -15.74 -15.71 7.90
C GLU A 159 -14.30 -16.15 7.59
N TYR A 160 -13.53 -15.33 6.88
CA TYR A 160 -12.11 -15.57 6.68
C TYR A 160 -11.35 -15.68 8.01
N ALA A 161 -11.56 -14.71 8.93
CA ALA A 161 -10.90 -14.71 10.24
C ALA A 161 -11.28 -15.92 11.10
N LYS A 162 -12.57 -16.32 11.10
CA LYS A 162 -13.03 -17.54 11.78
C LYS A 162 -12.33 -18.78 11.27
N GLN A 163 -12.26 -18.95 9.95
CA GLN A 163 -11.57 -20.08 9.32
C GLN A 163 -10.10 -20.13 9.70
N LYS A 164 -9.43 -18.97 9.69
CA LYS A 164 -8.02 -18.85 10.10
C LYS A 164 -7.82 -19.21 11.56
N ILE A 165 -8.65 -18.69 12.46
CA ILE A 165 -8.58 -18.99 13.91
C ILE A 165 -8.82 -20.48 14.15
N GLN A 166 -9.81 -21.11 13.50
CA GLN A 166 -10.10 -22.53 13.62
C GLN A 166 -8.96 -23.43 13.10
N SER A 167 -8.18 -22.95 12.16
CA SER A 167 -7.01 -23.66 11.62
C SER A 167 -5.77 -23.59 12.52
N ILE A 168 -5.77 -22.73 13.55
CA ILE A 168 -4.67 -22.57 14.48
C ILE A 168 -4.72 -23.70 15.53
N THR A 169 -3.73 -24.58 15.49
CA THR A 169 -3.52 -25.56 16.55
C THR A 169 -2.67 -24.91 17.65
N TYR A 170 -3.29 -24.66 18.81
CA TYR A 170 -2.53 -24.14 19.95
C TYR A 170 -1.60 -25.21 20.49
N LYS A 171 -0.34 -24.86 20.66
CA LYS A 171 0.67 -25.65 21.34
C LYS A 171 1.37 -24.71 22.31
N GLU A 172 1.44 -25.11 23.58
CA GLU A 172 2.25 -24.38 24.55
C GLU A 172 3.72 -24.52 24.17
N ILE A 173 4.37 -23.40 23.96
CA ILE A 173 5.80 -23.33 23.65
C ILE A 173 6.51 -22.47 24.71
N GLU A 174 7.81 -22.70 24.88
CA GLU A 174 8.64 -21.84 25.72
C GLU A 174 8.62 -20.41 25.21
N SER A 175 8.58 -19.43 26.17
CA SER A 175 8.65 -18.02 25.80
C SER A 175 9.92 -17.73 25.02
N ILE A 176 9.79 -16.92 23.98
CA ILE A 176 10.91 -16.49 23.13
C ILE A 176 12.00 -15.75 23.92
N GLU A 177 11.63 -15.14 25.05
CA GLU A 177 12.55 -14.44 25.95
C GLU A 177 13.47 -15.41 26.72
N ASN A 178 13.04 -16.66 26.86
CA ASN A 178 13.80 -17.72 27.55
C ASN A 178 14.66 -18.55 26.60
N LYS A 179 14.58 -18.28 25.28
CA LYS A 179 15.36 -18.99 24.27
C LYS A 179 16.79 -18.46 24.17
N ASP A 180 17.73 -19.36 23.99
CA ASP A 180 19.05 -18.99 23.51
C ASP A 180 18.99 -18.57 22.04
N TRP A 181 19.84 -17.63 21.65
CA TRP A 181 19.89 -17.09 20.29
C TRP A 181 21.28 -17.22 19.71
N GLU A 182 21.37 -17.74 18.50
CA GLU A 182 22.63 -17.84 17.77
C GLU A 182 22.55 -17.20 16.38
N SER A 183 23.73 -16.90 15.85
CA SER A 183 23.90 -16.23 14.57
C SER A 183 24.21 -17.24 13.47
N PHE A 184 23.25 -17.48 12.57
CA PHE A 184 23.36 -18.46 11.48
C PHE A 184 23.72 -17.79 10.16
N PRO A 185 24.59 -18.42 9.31
CA PRO A 185 24.79 -17.97 7.94
C PRO A 185 23.48 -17.99 7.15
N PHE A 186 23.21 -16.96 6.35
CA PHE A 186 22.02 -16.89 5.50
C PHE A 186 21.84 -18.12 4.61
N VAL A 187 22.95 -18.68 4.11
CA VAL A 187 22.94 -19.89 3.27
C VAL A 187 22.57 -21.18 4.02
N LYS A 188 22.70 -21.19 5.37
CA LYS A 188 22.19 -22.30 6.18
C LYS A 188 20.67 -22.25 6.28
N VAL A 189 20.10 -21.04 6.31
CA VAL A 189 18.65 -20.80 6.48
C VAL A 189 17.93 -20.73 5.14
N PHE A 190 18.54 -20.14 4.12
CA PHE A 190 17.89 -19.84 2.85
C PHE A 190 18.64 -20.35 1.63
N LYS A 191 17.89 -20.81 0.63
CA LYS A 191 18.34 -20.92 -0.76
C LYS A 191 18.04 -19.60 -1.46
N ILE A 192 19.07 -18.84 -1.80
CA ILE A 192 18.99 -17.48 -2.34
C ILE A 192 18.90 -17.56 -3.87
N LYS A 193 17.83 -17.01 -4.47
CA LYS A 193 17.71 -16.83 -5.93
C LYS A 193 17.86 -15.36 -6.30
N GLY A 194 18.35 -15.10 -7.51
CA GLY A 194 18.37 -13.77 -8.12
C GLY A 194 17.03 -13.50 -8.80
N GLY A 195 16.52 -12.28 -8.69
CA GLY A 195 15.37 -11.86 -9.49
C GLY A 195 15.72 -11.70 -10.98
N PHE A 196 14.70 -11.49 -11.79
CA PHE A 196 14.87 -11.64 -13.24
C PHE A 196 14.91 -10.33 -14.02
N TYR A 197 13.84 -9.52 -13.98
CA TYR A 197 13.69 -8.39 -14.89
C TYR A 197 14.55 -7.17 -14.56
N ASN A 198 15.34 -6.71 -15.55
CA ASN A 198 16.00 -5.41 -15.51
C ASN A 198 15.05 -4.29 -15.96
N LYS A 199 14.16 -4.61 -16.90
CA LYS A 199 13.11 -3.73 -17.40
C LYS A 199 11.77 -4.44 -17.25
N LYS A 200 10.81 -3.78 -16.60
CA LYS A 200 9.45 -4.32 -16.48
C LYS A 200 8.83 -4.55 -17.85
N PRO A 201 8.06 -5.64 -18.05
CA PRO A 201 7.18 -5.77 -19.20
C PRO A 201 6.22 -4.58 -19.32
N PRO A 202 5.68 -4.29 -20.50
CA PRO A 202 4.59 -3.33 -20.66
C PRO A 202 3.38 -3.71 -19.81
N ILE A 203 2.72 -2.72 -19.20
CA ILE A 203 1.53 -2.96 -18.38
C ILE A 203 0.36 -3.30 -19.27
N GLU A 204 -0.35 -4.37 -18.93
CA GLU A 204 -1.61 -4.78 -19.57
C GLU A 204 -2.72 -4.89 -18.53
N SER A 205 -3.95 -4.66 -18.96
CA SER A 205 -5.13 -4.90 -18.12
C SER A 205 -5.37 -6.41 -17.92
N ASN A 206 -5.84 -6.82 -16.73
CA ASN A 206 -6.28 -8.18 -16.37
C ASN A 206 -5.19 -9.22 -16.05
N GLY A 207 -3.97 -8.81 -15.69
CA GLY A 207 -2.97 -9.72 -15.14
C GLY A 207 -3.36 -10.25 -13.75
N ASN A 208 -2.95 -11.49 -13.45
CA ASN A 208 -3.17 -12.13 -12.13
C ASN A 208 -1.85 -12.60 -11.48
N ILE A 209 -0.73 -12.48 -12.17
CA ILE A 209 0.59 -12.85 -11.65
C ILE A 209 1.25 -11.58 -11.10
N PRO A 210 1.50 -11.48 -9.78
CA PRO A 210 2.11 -10.31 -9.19
C PRO A 210 3.56 -10.14 -9.64
N PHE A 211 3.95 -8.89 -9.89
CA PHE A 211 5.33 -8.48 -10.12
C PHE A 211 5.89 -7.85 -8.85
N ILE A 212 6.92 -8.48 -8.29
CA ILE A 212 7.58 -7.99 -7.08
C ILE A 212 8.71 -7.04 -7.47
N GLY A 213 8.57 -5.79 -7.05
CA GLY A 213 9.55 -4.72 -7.27
C GLY A 213 10.29 -4.32 -6.00
N ALA A 214 11.32 -3.49 -6.15
CA ALA A 214 12.07 -2.93 -5.04
C ALA A 214 11.34 -1.71 -4.45
N THR A 215 10.21 -1.94 -3.80
CA THR A 215 9.38 -0.95 -3.11
C THR A 215 9.26 -1.29 -1.63
N GLU A 216 8.82 -0.37 -0.81
CA GLU A 216 8.51 -0.55 0.62
C GLU A 216 7.01 -0.70 0.91
N ASN A 217 6.18 -0.70 -0.14
CA ASN A 217 4.72 -0.72 -0.04
C ASN A 217 4.12 -1.99 -0.68
N ASN A 218 2.84 -2.26 -0.39
CA ASN A 218 1.99 -3.26 -1.04
C ASN A 218 2.60 -4.68 -1.09
N ASN A 219 3.25 -5.12 -0.03
CA ASN A 219 3.92 -6.43 0.03
C ASN A 219 4.90 -6.65 -1.14
N GLY A 220 5.54 -5.57 -1.61
CA GLY A 220 6.45 -5.59 -2.75
C GLY A 220 5.79 -5.64 -4.13
N ILE A 221 4.46 -5.77 -4.20
CA ILE A 221 3.71 -5.87 -5.46
C ILE A 221 3.60 -4.49 -6.10
N THR A 222 4.11 -4.35 -7.32
CA THR A 222 4.05 -3.10 -8.07
C THR A 222 3.12 -3.17 -9.27
N GLU A 223 2.88 -4.36 -9.83
CA GLU A 223 2.08 -4.60 -11.02
C GLU A 223 1.50 -6.02 -11.00
N PHE A 224 0.58 -6.29 -11.91
CA PHE A 224 0.11 -7.64 -12.22
C PHE A 224 0.24 -7.88 -13.73
N TYR A 225 0.68 -9.10 -14.11
CA TYR A 225 0.87 -9.50 -15.50
C TYR A 225 0.14 -10.79 -15.82
N THR A 226 -0.17 -11.01 -17.10
CA THR A 226 -0.62 -12.30 -17.60
C THR A 226 0.59 -13.21 -17.85
N MET A 227 0.36 -14.51 -17.92
CA MET A 227 1.43 -15.47 -18.24
C MET A 227 2.00 -15.20 -19.63
N GLU A 228 1.14 -14.89 -20.60
CA GLU A 228 1.51 -14.55 -21.98
C GLU A 228 2.43 -13.33 -22.03
N ASN A 229 2.06 -12.27 -21.33
CA ASN A 229 2.89 -11.06 -21.26
C ASN A 229 4.29 -11.34 -20.67
N ILE A 230 4.37 -12.18 -19.63
CA ILE A 230 5.64 -12.59 -19.04
C ILE A 230 6.45 -13.44 -20.03
N GLU A 231 5.80 -14.36 -20.76
CA GLU A 231 6.45 -15.25 -21.72
C GLU A 231 7.04 -14.48 -22.91
N GLU A 232 6.33 -13.50 -23.43
CA GLU A 232 6.75 -12.70 -24.58
C GLU A 232 7.88 -11.72 -24.28
N ASN A 233 8.00 -11.24 -23.04
CA ASN A 233 8.93 -10.19 -22.69
C ASN A 233 10.27 -10.72 -22.16
N SER A 234 11.36 -10.25 -22.73
CA SER A 234 12.73 -10.59 -22.31
C SER A 234 13.17 -9.79 -21.08
N LYS A 235 14.26 -10.22 -20.45
CA LYS A 235 14.86 -9.60 -19.27
C LYS A 235 15.12 -8.09 -19.42
N THR A 236 15.51 -7.64 -20.59
CA THR A 236 15.92 -6.25 -20.88
C THR A 236 14.96 -5.53 -21.81
N GLY A 237 13.95 -6.21 -22.33
CA GLY A 237 13.08 -5.73 -23.40
C GLY A 237 13.72 -5.86 -24.81
N ALA A 238 14.86 -6.55 -24.92
CA ALA A 238 15.56 -6.81 -26.18
C ALA A 238 15.81 -8.32 -26.36
N LEU A 239 15.95 -8.76 -27.59
CA LEU A 239 16.31 -10.16 -27.91
C LEU A 239 17.77 -10.49 -27.51
N PRO A 240 18.08 -11.76 -27.17
CA PRO A 240 17.18 -12.92 -27.12
C PRO A 240 16.25 -12.91 -25.91
N ASN A 241 15.11 -13.60 -26.03
CA ASN A 241 14.19 -13.85 -24.94
C ASN A 241 14.60 -15.14 -24.19
N GLU A 242 14.32 -15.20 -22.89
CA GLU A 242 14.65 -16.32 -22.04
C GLU A 242 13.43 -17.22 -21.78
N ALA A 243 13.71 -18.48 -21.42
CA ALA A 243 12.67 -19.45 -21.10
C ALA A 243 11.84 -19.03 -19.87
N ILE A 244 10.55 -19.38 -19.87
CA ILE A 244 9.56 -18.96 -18.87
C ILE A 244 9.95 -19.39 -17.45
N GLU A 245 10.62 -20.53 -17.27
CA GLU A 245 11.07 -21.06 -15.99
C GLU A 245 12.08 -20.14 -15.28
N LYS A 246 12.75 -19.26 -16.02
CA LYS A 246 13.66 -18.24 -15.45
C LYS A 246 12.92 -16.99 -14.98
N LYS A 247 11.73 -16.75 -15.50
CA LYS A 247 10.95 -15.52 -15.29
C LYS A 247 9.92 -15.68 -14.19
N ILE A 248 9.44 -16.90 -13.93
CA ILE A 248 8.45 -17.25 -12.91
C ILE A 248 9.14 -17.88 -11.72
N PHE A 249 8.70 -17.47 -10.56
CA PHE A 249 9.15 -17.97 -9.26
C PHE A 249 7.98 -18.63 -8.55
N GLU A 250 8.22 -19.80 -7.96
CA GLU A 250 7.22 -20.45 -7.12
C GLU A 250 7.03 -19.64 -5.82
N GLY A 251 5.82 -19.71 -5.29
CA GLY A 251 5.49 -19.07 -4.01
C GLY A 251 6.15 -19.75 -2.80
N ASN A 252 5.61 -19.47 -1.62
CA ASN A 252 6.09 -19.94 -0.34
C ASN A 252 7.55 -19.57 -0.07
N CYS A 253 7.89 -18.31 -0.33
CA CYS A 253 9.23 -17.77 -0.11
C CYS A 253 9.17 -16.32 0.40
N ILE A 254 10.31 -15.82 0.88
CA ILE A 254 10.49 -14.42 1.29
C ILE A 254 11.26 -13.69 0.20
N CYS A 255 10.69 -12.62 -0.37
CA CYS A 255 11.35 -11.74 -1.30
C CYS A 255 12.03 -10.60 -0.56
N VAL A 256 13.35 -10.42 -0.79
CA VAL A 256 14.13 -9.33 -0.16
C VAL A 256 14.62 -8.36 -1.22
N THR A 257 14.37 -7.07 -1.02
CA THR A 257 14.85 -6.00 -1.89
C THR A 257 16.35 -5.77 -1.70
N ASN A 258 17.10 -5.71 -2.80
CA ASN A 258 18.56 -5.59 -2.77
C ASN A 258 19.10 -4.25 -3.28
N ASN A 259 18.23 -3.43 -3.89
CA ASN A 259 18.52 -2.12 -4.46
C ASN A 259 17.27 -1.21 -4.34
N GLY A 260 17.41 0.10 -4.49
CA GLY A 260 16.32 1.05 -4.22
C GLY A 260 16.00 1.08 -2.72
N SER A 261 14.80 0.69 -2.34
CA SER A 261 14.40 0.44 -0.94
C SER A 261 15.03 -0.86 -0.45
N VAL A 262 16.28 -0.79 0.05
CA VAL A 262 17.10 -1.98 0.38
C VAL A 262 16.69 -2.61 1.69
N GLY A 263 16.57 -3.96 1.72
CA GLY A 263 16.40 -4.76 2.93
C GLY A 263 14.96 -4.89 3.41
N PHE A 264 13.99 -4.45 2.63
CA PHE A 264 12.58 -4.78 2.86
C PHE A 264 12.33 -6.24 2.46
N ALA A 265 11.52 -6.93 3.24
CA ALA A 265 11.26 -8.35 3.07
C ALA A 265 9.75 -8.64 3.05
N TYR A 266 9.31 -9.52 2.15
CA TYR A 266 7.90 -9.81 1.91
C TYR A 266 7.66 -11.29 1.70
N TYR A 267 6.67 -11.86 2.38
CA TYR A 267 6.24 -13.23 2.10
C TYR A 267 5.38 -13.28 0.87
N GLN A 268 5.75 -14.14 -0.07
CA GLN A 268 4.99 -14.42 -1.28
C GLN A 268 4.43 -15.84 -1.21
N PRO A 269 3.12 -16.00 -0.91
CA PRO A 269 2.51 -17.33 -0.77
C PRO A 269 2.27 -18.02 -2.12
N TYR A 270 2.12 -17.24 -3.20
CA TYR A 270 1.77 -17.72 -4.52
C TYR A 270 2.88 -17.44 -5.53
N ARG A 271 2.74 -18.04 -6.72
CA ARG A 271 3.61 -17.83 -7.87
C ARG A 271 3.65 -16.36 -8.28
N PHE A 272 4.83 -15.87 -8.64
CA PHE A 272 5.08 -14.47 -8.98
C PHE A 272 6.22 -14.33 -10.00
N THR A 273 6.40 -13.13 -10.50
CA THR A 273 7.61 -12.69 -11.19
C THR A 273 8.25 -11.49 -10.50
N CYS A 274 9.51 -11.17 -10.74
CA CYS A 274 10.14 -10.07 -10.01
C CYS A 274 11.28 -9.36 -10.77
N SER A 275 11.56 -8.14 -10.30
CA SER A 275 12.72 -7.36 -10.69
C SER A 275 14.04 -8.04 -10.27
N HIS A 276 15.12 -7.81 -11.00
CA HIS A 276 16.47 -8.21 -10.60
C HIS A 276 16.96 -7.54 -9.30
N ASP A 277 16.26 -6.51 -8.85
CA ASP A 277 16.52 -5.82 -7.57
C ASP A 277 15.83 -6.47 -6.37
N VAL A 278 15.21 -7.63 -6.58
CA VAL A 278 14.57 -8.47 -5.57
C VAL A 278 15.23 -9.85 -5.56
N ASN A 279 15.44 -10.42 -4.39
CA ASN A 279 15.97 -11.77 -4.22
C ASN A 279 14.97 -12.67 -3.50
N PRO A 280 14.40 -13.67 -4.17
CA PRO A 280 13.61 -14.72 -3.53
C PRO A 280 14.48 -15.60 -2.63
N LEU A 281 14.08 -15.77 -1.38
CA LEU A 281 14.70 -16.61 -0.37
C LEU A 281 13.78 -17.78 -0.05
N TYR A 282 14.15 -18.98 -0.46
CA TYR A 282 13.42 -20.22 -0.17
C TYR A 282 13.99 -20.89 1.07
N ALA A 283 13.15 -21.61 1.79
CA ALA A 283 13.57 -22.42 2.92
C ALA A 283 14.69 -23.43 2.54
N ASN A 284 15.70 -23.57 3.38
CA ASN A 284 16.76 -24.54 3.19
C ASN A 284 16.73 -25.62 4.25
N GLY A 285 16.07 -26.75 3.96
CA GLY A 285 15.99 -27.89 4.87
C GLY A 285 14.86 -27.83 5.90
N TYR A 286 13.92 -26.89 5.76
CA TYR A 286 12.71 -26.79 6.60
C TYR A 286 11.49 -26.40 5.75
N SER A 287 10.29 -26.46 6.33
CA SER A 287 9.06 -26.03 5.66
C SER A 287 8.71 -24.61 6.05
N MET A 288 8.60 -23.70 5.05
CA MET A 288 8.11 -22.35 5.26
C MET A 288 6.58 -22.36 5.42
N ASN A 289 6.06 -21.54 6.32
CA ASN A 289 4.66 -21.18 6.40
C ASN A 289 4.55 -19.68 6.68
N GLU A 290 3.34 -19.12 6.63
CA GLU A 290 3.13 -17.67 6.79
C GLU A 290 3.62 -17.12 8.14
N TYR A 291 3.47 -17.85 9.22
CA TYR A 291 3.87 -17.41 10.57
C TYR A 291 5.39 -17.37 10.70
N LEU A 292 6.05 -18.45 10.29
CA LEU A 292 7.50 -18.51 10.26
C LEU A 292 8.09 -17.47 9.32
N ALA A 293 7.45 -17.25 8.17
CA ALA A 293 7.87 -16.20 7.23
C ALA A 293 7.81 -14.81 7.87
N GLN A 294 6.73 -14.46 8.59
CA GLN A 294 6.62 -13.18 9.28
C GLN A 294 7.69 -12.99 10.36
N PHE A 295 8.00 -14.02 11.13
CA PHE A 295 9.09 -13.99 12.09
C PHE A 295 10.44 -13.74 11.41
N LEU A 296 10.73 -14.50 10.35
CA LEU A 296 11.98 -14.36 9.59
C LEU A 296 12.09 -13.00 8.90
N ILE A 297 10.99 -12.43 8.39
CA ILE A 297 10.92 -11.07 7.84
C ILE A 297 11.37 -10.07 8.89
N GLY A 298 10.83 -10.14 10.11
CA GLY A 298 11.24 -9.27 11.21
C GLY A 298 12.73 -9.35 11.52
N ALA A 299 13.30 -10.57 11.52
CA ALA A 299 14.73 -10.78 11.74
C ALA A 299 15.60 -10.30 10.55
N ILE A 300 15.13 -10.46 9.32
CA ILE A 300 15.79 -9.97 8.11
C ILE A 300 15.82 -8.44 8.11
N GLU A 301 14.68 -7.81 8.35
CA GLU A 301 14.54 -6.35 8.27
C GLU A 301 15.35 -5.60 9.34
N LYS A 302 15.63 -6.21 10.49
CA LYS A 302 16.57 -5.63 11.46
C LYS A 302 17.96 -5.39 10.88
N GLN A 303 18.34 -6.07 9.81
CA GLN A 303 19.62 -5.86 9.12
C GLN A 303 19.62 -4.68 8.15
N LYS A 304 18.46 -4.07 7.86
CA LYS A 304 18.37 -2.89 6.96
C LYS A 304 19.36 -1.80 7.32
N VAL A 305 19.61 -1.59 8.61
CA VAL A 305 20.55 -0.57 9.11
C VAL A 305 21.97 -0.75 8.56
N CYS A 306 22.34 -1.97 8.15
CA CYS A 306 23.65 -2.29 7.58
C CYS A 306 23.74 -1.99 6.06
N PHE A 307 22.62 -1.69 5.41
CA PHE A 307 22.52 -1.56 3.97
C PHE A 307 21.81 -0.28 3.58
N ALA A 308 22.17 0.28 2.43
CA ALA A 308 21.60 1.49 1.86
C ALA A 308 21.81 1.48 0.35
N TYR A 309 21.32 2.50 -0.35
CA TYR A 309 21.50 2.64 -1.79
C TYR A 309 22.97 2.51 -2.22
N VAL A 310 23.89 3.06 -1.46
CA VAL A 310 25.35 2.96 -1.73
C VAL A 310 25.92 1.59 -1.33
N ARG A 311 25.28 0.88 -0.40
CA ARG A 311 25.71 -0.45 0.08
C ARG A 311 24.61 -1.49 -0.15
N LYS A 312 24.33 -1.76 -1.41
CA LYS A 312 23.30 -2.71 -1.84
C LYS A 312 23.47 -4.10 -1.24
N TRP A 313 22.35 -4.73 -0.87
CA TRP A 313 22.35 -6.08 -0.29
C TRP A 313 22.20 -7.17 -1.36
N ARG A 314 23.09 -7.18 -2.33
CA ARG A 314 23.08 -8.14 -3.46
C ARG A 314 23.41 -9.57 -3.02
N PRO A 315 23.09 -10.61 -3.83
CA PRO A 315 23.31 -12.02 -3.49
C PRO A 315 24.70 -12.35 -2.95
N LYS A 316 25.75 -11.79 -3.52
CA LYS A 316 27.14 -11.99 -3.05
C LYS A 316 27.37 -11.51 -1.61
N ARG A 317 26.61 -10.53 -1.14
CA ARG A 317 26.64 -10.05 0.25
C ARG A 317 25.68 -10.84 1.13
N MET A 318 24.48 -11.19 0.61
CA MET A 318 23.51 -12.04 1.32
C MET A 318 24.12 -13.37 1.74
N VAL A 319 24.86 -14.02 0.85
CA VAL A 319 25.57 -15.28 1.14
C VAL A 319 26.52 -15.16 2.35
N LYS A 320 27.11 -13.98 2.56
CA LYS A 320 28.03 -13.70 3.67
C LYS A 320 27.33 -13.11 4.91
N SER A 321 26.03 -12.82 4.82
CA SER A 321 25.25 -12.30 5.93
C SER A 321 24.91 -13.40 6.92
N LYS A 322 24.60 -12.99 8.14
CA LYS A 322 24.14 -13.87 9.19
C LYS A 322 22.78 -13.37 9.70
N ILE A 323 21.97 -14.27 10.20
CA ILE A 323 20.67 -13.96 10.83
C ILE A 323 20.66 -14.53 12.23
N LEU A 324 20.18 -13.74 13.19
CA LEU A 324 20.03 -14.15 14.57
C LEU A 324 18.70 -14.87 14.74
N LEU A 325 18.72 -16.10 15.20
CA LEU A 325 17.53 -16.94 15.40
C LEU A 325 17.61 -17.67 16.75
N PRO A 326 16.44 -17.99 17.34
CA PRO A 326 16.39 -18.87 18.51
C PRO A 326 16.89 -20.26 18.13
N VAL A 327 17.49 -20.95 19.09
CA VAL A 327 18.05 -22.31 18.89
C VAL A 327 17.24 -23.36 19.62
N ASN A 328 17.19 -24.54 19.03
CA ASN A 328 16.68 -25.74 19.67
C ASN A 328 17.75 -26.39 20.55
N LYS A 329 17.42 -27.49 21.22
CA LYS A 329 18.33 -28.22 22.10
C LYS A 329 19.59 -28.81 21.41
N GLN A 330 19.56 -28.91 20.09
CA GLN A 330 20.64 -29.39 19.25
C GLN A 330 21.57 -28.26 18.76
N GLY A 331 21.25 -27.00 19.05
CA GLY A 331 21.97 -25.82 18.55
C GLY A 331 21.66 -25.45 17.10
N ASP A 332 20.60 -26.01 16.54
CA ASP A 332 20.06 -25.63 15.21
C ASP A 332 18.96 -24.57 15.33
N PRO A 333 18.65 -23.82 14.25
CA PRO A 333 17.56 -22.86 14.28
C PRO A 333 16.24 -23.54 14.70
N ASP A 334 15.58 -22.98 15.70
CA ASP A 334 14.28 -23.48 16.19
C ASP A 334 13.14 -22.89 15.35
N TYR A 335 12.79 -23.55 14.28
CA TYR A 335 11.70 -23.14 13.40
C TYR A 335 10.31 -23.43 13.97
N GLU A 336 10.20 -24.21 15.01
CA GLU A 336 8.92 -24.56 15.64
C GLU A 336 8.41 -23.44 16.54
#